data_5c5ec1f04fbe5f69a96d92818e1b5329
#
_entry.id   5c5ec1f04fbe5f69a96d92818e1b5329
#
_cell.length_a   1.000
_cell.length_b   1.000
_cell.length_c   1.000
_cell.angle_alpha   90.00
_cell.angle_beta   90.00
_cell.angle_gamma   90.00
#
_symmetry.space_group_name_H-M   'P 1'
#
loop_
_entity.id
_entity.type
_entity.pdbx_description
1 polymer ?
#
loop_
_entity_poly.entity_id
_entity_poly.type
_entity_poly.pdbx_seq_one_letter_code
_entity_poly.pdbx_strand_id
1 'polypeptide(L)'
;MKRVVCCMLMAVCLLTGNALWALENDVKDTPACKYCGMNRETFAHSRMLIEYDDGSIVGTCSLHCVSVDLALNLDKTPKAIQVGDYGRKGLINAETATWIIGGKKPGVMTRNAKWAFASKADAEKFRQENDGRIAGFDEALEAAYKDLGDDTKMIRERRKMRNMKMMEKKP
;
A
#
# COMPACT_ATOMS: atom_id res chain seq x y z
N MET A 1 14.65 -46.05 -2.08
CA MET A 1 15.19 -44.70 -2.02
C MET A 1 14.69 -43.78 -3.14
N LYS A 2 14.57 -44.20 -4.44
CA LYS A 2 14.07 -43.35 -5.55
C LYS A 2 12.61 -42.91 -5.43
N ARG A 3 11.71 -43.70 -4.81
CA ARG A 3 10.28 -43.36 -4.65
C ARG A 3 10.00 -42.28 -3.59
N VAL A 4 10.81 -42.21 -2.55
CA VAL A 4 10.66 -41.22 -1.47
C VAL A 4 11.11 -39.82 -1.91
N VAL A 5 12.15 -39.74 -2.75
CA VAL A 5 12.65 -38.48 -3.30
C VAL A 5 11.64 -37.86 -4.26
N CYS A 6 10.91 -38.67 -5.02
CA CYS A 6 9.90 -38.18 -5.96
C CYS A 6 8.67 -37.56 -5.23
N CYS A 7 8.25 -38.15 -4.10
CA CYS A 7 7.17 -37.62 -3.28
C CYS A 7 7.55 -36.29 -2.56
N MET A 8 8.81 -36.14 -2.12
CA MET A 8 9.27 -34.88 -1.52
C MET A 8 9.32 -33.71 -2.56
N LEU A 9 9.72 -34.00 -3.79
CA LEU A 9 9.74 -32.99 -4.86
C LEU A 9 8.34 -32.55 -5.27
N MET A 10 7.34 -33.45 -5.26
CA MET A 10 5.94 -33.07 -5.51
C MET A 10 5.33 -32.22 -4.37
N ALA A 11 5.69 -32.48 -3.11
CA ALA A 11 5.17 -31.70 -1.98
C ALA A 11 5.67 -30.26 -1.96
N VAL A 12 6.89 -30.00 -2.44
CA VAL A 12 7.45 -28.64 -2.53
C VAL A 12 6.76 -27.80 -3.61
N CYS A 13 6.33 -28.40 -4.73
CA CYS A 13 5.62 -27.68 -5.79
C CYS A 13 4.20 -27.24 -5.40
N LEU A 14 3.54 -27.90 -4.44
CA LEU A 14 2.19 -27.55 -4.01
C LEU A 14 2.13 -26.35 -3.05
N LEU A 15 3.23 -25.99 -2.40
CA LEU A 15 3.29 -24.88 -1.45
C LEU A 15 3.54 -23.51 -2.13
N THR A 16 4.04 -23.48 -3.35
CA THR A 16 4.37 -22.23 -4.06
C THR A 16 3.21 -21.68 -4.91
N GLY A 17 2.19 -22.50 -5.19
CA GLY A 17 1.06 -22.12 -6.05
C GLY A 17 0.07 -21.15 -5.40
N ASN A 18 -0.08 -21.18 -4.08
CA ASN A 18 -1.12 -20.40 -3.40
C ASN A 18 -0.78 -18.91 -3.24
N ALA A 19 0.50 -18.54 -3.25
CA ALA A 19 0.91 -17.14 -3.08
C ALA A 19 0.66 -16.27 -4.33
N LEU A 20 0.67 -16.87 -5.52
CA LEU A 20 0.44 -16.15 -6.78
C LEU A 20 -1.03 -15.82 -7.02
N TRP A 21 -1.96 -16.65 -6.55
CA TRP A 21 -3.41 -16.44 -6.70
C TRP A 21 -3.95 -15.35 -5.78
N ALA A 22 -3.34 -15.12 -4.62
CA ALA A 22 -3.72 -14.05 -3.71
C ALA A 22 -3.38 -12.64 -4.26
N LEU A 23 -2.42 -12.55 -5.17
CA LEU A 23 -1.93 -11.30 -5.74
C LEU A 23 -2.84 -10.70 -6.83
N GLU A 24 -3.67 -11.53 -7.47
CA GLU A 24 -4.51 -11.11 -8.61
C GLU A 24 -5.91 -10.66 -8.20
N ASN A 25 -6.37 -11.05 -7.01
CA ASN A 25 -7.75 -10.86 -6.58
C ASN A 25 -7.99 -9.57 -5.76
N ASP A 26 -6.98 -9.01 -5.09
CA ASP A 26 -7.18 -7.88 -4.17
C ASP A 26 -7.78 -6.64 -4.86
N VAL A 27 -7.45 -6.40 -6.12
CA VAL A 27 -8.00 -5.28 -6.89
C VAL A 27 -9.38 -5.60 -7.45
N LYS A 28 -9.67 -6.87 -7.78
CA LYS A 28 -11.01 -7.29 -8.23
C LYS A 28 -12.02 -7.18 -7.10
N ASP A 29 -11.63 -7.61 -5.90
CA ASP A 29 -12.51 -7.61 -4.72
C ASP A 29 -12.67 -6.19 -4.13
N THR A 30 -11.60 -5.40 -4.17
CA THR A 30 -11.58 -4.02 -3.69
C THR A 30 -10.98 -3.08 -4.73
N PRO A 31 -11.70 -2.76 -5.84
CA PRO A 31 -11.13 -2.01 -6.97
C PRO A 31 -10.85 -0.54 -6.65
N ALA A 32 -11.55 0.02 -5.67
CA ALA A 32 -11.44 1.42 -5.26
C ALA A 32 -11.03 1.55 -3.79
N CYS A 33 -10.26 2.58 -3.49
CA CYS A 33 -9.91 2.93 -2.11
C CYS A 33 -11.17 3.28 -1.30
N LYS A 34 -11.37 2.62 -0.15
CA LYS A 34 -12.51 2.82 0.76
C LYS A 34 -12.75 4.30 1.13
N TYR A 35 -11.68 5.08 1.30
CA TYR A 35 -11.78 6.45 1.81
C TYR A 35 -11.82 7.54 0.74
N CYS A 36 -11.05 7.38 -0.31
CA CYS A 36 -10.91 8.44 -1.31
C CYS A 36 -11.45 8.08 -2.70
N GLY A 37 -11.85 6.82 -2.93
CA GLY A 37 -12.41 6.33 -4.18
C GLY A 37 -11.39 6.16 -5.32
N MET A 38 -10.08 6.32 -5.07
CA MET A 38 -9.05 6.16 -6.09
C MET A 38 -8.96 4.71 -6.55
N ASN A 39 -8.81 4.50 -7.85
CA ASN A 39 -8.64 3.18 -8.44
C ASN A 39 -7.33 2.56 -7.95
N ARG A 40 -7.41 1.39 -7.31
CA ARG A 40 -6.27 0.72 -6.69
C ARG A 40 -5.33 0.05 -7.68
N GLU A 41 -5.80 -0.28 -8.87
CA GLU A 41 -4.95 -0.79 -9.95
C GLU A 41 -4.01 0.31 -10.48
N THR A 42 -4.54 1.51 -10.72
CA THR A 42 -3.73 2.68 -11.09
C THR A 42 -2.65 2.99 -10.06
N PHE A 43 -2.95 2.79 -8.78
CA PHE A 43 -2.04 3.00 -7.66
C PHE A 43 -1.42 1.71 -7.12
N ALA A 44 -1.21 0.72 -7.99
CA ALA A 44 -0.67 -0.60 -7.62
C ALA A 44 0.66 -0.53 -6.84
N HIS A 45 1.47 0.48 -7.09
CA HIS A 45 2.77 0.71 -6.44
C HIS A 45 2.70 1.25 -5.00
N SER A 46 1.51 1.54 -4.50
CA SER A 46 1.28 2.09 -3.15
C SER A 46 0.00 1.59 -2.50
N ARG A 47 -0.83 0.81 -3.25
CA ARG A 47 -2.08 0.28 -2.70
C ARG A 47 -1.80 -0.58 -1.48
N MET A 48 -2.77 -0.60 -0.57
CA MET A 48 -2.65 -1.42 0.62
C MET A 48 -3.93 -2.23 0.87
N LEU A 49 -3.76 -3.32 1.60
CA LEU A 49 -4.82 -4.21 2.02
C LEU A 49 -4.67 -4.49 3.51
N ILE A 50 -5.73 -4.33 4.27
CA ILE A 50 -5.80 -4.69 5.69
C ILE A 50 -6.78 -5.86 5.81
N GLU A 51 -6.35 -6.94 6.44
CA GLU A 51 -7.20 -8.03 6.91
C GLU A 51 -7.31 -7.91 8.43
N TYR A 52 -8.53 -7.80 8.94
CA TYR A 52 -8.80 -7.74 10.37
C TYR A 52 -9.11 -9.11 10.96
N ASP A 53 -9.07 -9.21 12.28
CA ASP A 53 -9.36 -10.43 13.06
C ASP A 53 -10.80 -10.93 12.93
N ASP A 54 -11.74 -10.02 12.64
CA ASP A 54 -13.14 -10.32 12.31
C ASP A 54 -13.34 -10.83 10.86
N GLY A 55 -12.27 -10.98 10.09
CA GLY A 55 -12.30 -11.40 8.69
C GLY A 55 -12.65 -10.29 7.70
N SER A 56 -12.91 -9.05 8.15
CA SER A 56 -13.15 -7.94 7.24
C SER A 56 -11.87 -7.52 6.52
N ILE A 57 -12.04 -7.14 5.24
CA ILE A 57 -10.93 -6.73 4.37
C ILE A 57 -11.15 -5.28 3.92
N VAL A 58 -10.09 -4.48 3.99
CA VAL A 58 -10.12 -3.08 3.58
C VAL A 58 -9.02 -2.79 2.57
N GLY A 59 -9.43 -2.39 1.36
CA GLY A 59 -8.54 -1.92 0.31
C GLY A 59 -8.36 -0.41 0.33
N THR A 60 -7.12 0.06 0.33
CA THR A 60 -6.77 1.49 0.28
C THR A 60 -5.76 1.79 -0.83
N CYS A 61 -5.56 3.06 -1.18
CA CYS A 61 -4.62 3.46 -2.24
C CYS A 61 -3.22 3.78 -1.71
N SER A 62 -3.05 3.99 -0.41
CA SER A 62 -1.77 4.36 0.19
C SER A 62 -1.81 4.30 1.72
N LEU A 63 -0.65 4.43 2.36
CA LEU A 63 -0.50 4.46 3.81
C LEU A 63 -1.28 5.63 4.47
N HIS A 64 -1.48 6.75 3.77
CA HIS A 64 -2.36 7.83 4.26
C HIS A 64 -3.79 7.30 4.54
N CYS A 65 -4.37 6.53 3.63
CA CYS A 65 -5.72 5.99 3.84
C CYS A 65 -5.75 4.82 4.83
N VAL A 66 -4.64 4.09 4.99
CA VAL A 66 -4.48 3.09 6.07
C VAL A 66 -4.47 3.77 7.43
N SER A 67 -3.74 4.87 7.61
CA SER A 67 -3.71 5.60 8.88
C SER A 67 -5.10 6.12 9.28
N VAL A 68 -5.91 6.51 8.30
CA VAL A 68 -7.34 6.86 8.54
C VAL A 68 -8.14 5.62 8.96
N ASP A 69 -7.97 4.48 8.27
CA ASP A 69 -8.71 3.26 8.60
C ASP A 69 -8.40 2.76 10.00
N LEU A 70 -7.13 2.68 10.36
CA LEU A 70 -6.69 2.24 11.69
C LEU A 70 -7.19 3.16 12.81
N ALA A 71 -7.22 4.47 12.57
CA ALA A 71 -7.74 5.44 13.55
C ALA A 71 -9.27 5.35 13.74
N LEU A 72 -10.01 4.88 12.73
CA LEU A 72 -11.47 4.75 12.78
C LEU A 72 -11.94 3.38 13.27
N ASN A 73 -11.07 2.39 13.35
CA ASN A 73 -11.40 1.02 13.73
C ASN A 73 -10.52 0.56 14.90
N LEU A 74 -10.49 1.36 15.99
CA LEU A 74 -9.71 1.06 17.19
C LEU A 74 -10.18 -0.18 17.95
N ASP A 75 -11.40 -0.63 17.69
CA ASP A 75 -12.01 -1.85 18.22
C ASP A 75 -11.59 -3.13 17.47
N LYS A 76 -10.91 -3.01 16.33
CA LYS A 76 -10.45 -4.13 15.52
C LYS A 76 -8.93 -4.29 15.56
N THR A 77 -8.48 -5.54 15.49
CA THR A 77 -7.06 -5.87 15.42
C THR A 77 -6.67 -6.25 14.00
N PRO A 78 -5.73 -5.52 13.34
CA PRO A 78 -5.20 -5.96 12.06
C PRO A 78 -4.49 -7.31 12.20
N LYS A 79 -4.93 -8.32 11.45
CA LYS A 79 -4.30 -9.63 11.34
C LYS A 79 -3.14 -9.60 10.34
N ALA A 80 -3.29 -8.83 9.26
CA ALA A 80 -2.26 -8.60 8.27
C ALA A 80 -2.44 -7.23 7.60
N ILE A 81 -1.33 -6.55 7.37
CA ILE A 81 -1.27 -5.33 6.57
C ILE A 81 -0.32 -5.57 5.41
N GLN A 82 -0.81 -5.41 4.20
CA GLN A 82 -0.04 -5.59 2.98
C GLN A 82 0.06 -4.28 2.21
N VAL A 83 1.15 -4.11 1.47
CA VAL A 83 1.42 -2.91 0.66
C VAL A 83 1.96 -3.31 -0.71
N GLY A 84 1.63 -2.55 -1.75
CA GLY A 84 2.21 -2.71 -3.08
C GLY A 84 3.71 -2.40 -3.06
N ASP A 85 4.53 -3.36 -3.46
CA ASP A 85 5.95 -3.11 -3.75
C ASP A 85 6.07 -2.04 -4.84
N TYR A 86 6.87 -1.01 -4.59
CA TYR A 86 6.98 0.12 -5.52
C TYR A 86 7.40 -0.30 -6.93
N GLY A 87 8.35 -1.21 -7.05
CA GLY A 87 8.87 -1.68 -8.34
C GLY A 87 7.98 -2.73 -9.00
N ARG A 88 7.66 -3.79 -8.26
CA ARG A 88 6.98 -5.00 -8.77
C ARG A 88 5.46 -4.90 -8.73
N LYS A 89 4.91 -3.96 -7.96
CA LYS A 89 3.47 -3.71 -7.79
C LYS A 89 2.66 -4.87 -7.17
N GLY A 90 3.31 -5.96 -6.79
CA GLY A 90 2.71 -7.04 -6.01
C GLY A 90 2.55 -6.65 -4.55
N LEU A 91 1.57 -7.25 -3.85
CA LEU A 91 1.42 -7.04 -2.42
C LEU A 91 2.54 -7.77 -1.65
N ILE A 92 3.12 -7.07 -0.68
CA ILE A 92 4.11 -7.57 0.27
C ILE A 92 3.66 -7.25 1.69
N ASN A 93 4.17 -7.94 2.68
CA ASN A 93 3.88 -7.62 4.07
C ASN A 93 4.45 -6.24 4.41
N ALA A 94 3.61 -5.35 4.93
CA ALA A 94 3.97 -3.96 5.21
C ALA A 94 4.96 -3.81 6.36
N GLU A 95 4.86 -4.70 7.38
CA GLU A 95 5.69 -4.65 8.59
C GLU A 95 7.13 -5.07 8.32
N THR A 96 7.35 -6.01 7.38
CA THR A 96 8.68 -6.50 7.01
C THR A 96 9.28 -5.78 5.81
N ALA A 97 8.50 -4.95 5.12
CA ALA A 97 8.96 -4.15 4.00
C ALA A 97 10.00 -3.10 4.42
N THR A 98 10.90 -2.76 3.51
CA THR A 98 11.75 -1.57 3.66
C THR A 98 11.02 -0.36 3.11
N TRP A 99 10.83 0.67 3.92
CA TRP A 99 10.14 1.88 3.53
C TRP A 99 11.10 3.01 3.18
N ILE A 100 10.66 3.88 2.26
CA ILE A 100 11.28 5.17 1.97
C ILE A 100 10.27 6.26 2.30
N ILE A 101 10.67 7.21 3.16
CA ILE A 101 9.85 8.37 3.53
C ILE A 101 10.42 9.61 2.85
N GLY A 102 9.56 10.38 2.18
CA GLY A 102 9.94 11.61 1.47
C GLY A 102 10.54 11.37 0.09
N GLY A 103 11.42 12.27 -0.30
CA GLY A 103 12.09 12.26 -1.61
C GLY A 103 11.36 13.06 -2.69
N LYS A 104 11.87 12.99 -3.92
CA LYS A 104 11.41 13.81 -5.06
C LYS A 104 10.12 13.33 -5.69
N LYS A 105 9.76 12.04 -5.53
CA LYS A 105 8.54 11.48 -6.11
C LYS A 105 7.32 11.96 -5.34
N PRO A 106 6.29 12.46 -6.04
CA PRO A 106 5.06 12.91 -5.38
C PRO A 106 4.33 11.75 -4.72
N GLY A 107 3.96 11.90 -3.46
CA GLY A 107 3.24 10.89 -2.70
C GLY A 107 1.77 10.72 -3.15
N VAL A 108 1.20 9.54 -2.82
CA VAL A 108 -0.21 9.24 -3.04
C VAL A 108 -1.01 9.69 -1.83
N MET A 109 -1.90 10.66 -2.02
CA MET A 109 -2.72 11.30 -0.96
C MET A 109 -1.91 12.05 0.12
N THR A 110 -0.63 12.26 -0.08
CA THR A 110 0.28 12.94 0.84
C THR A 110 1.31 13.76 0.06
N ARG A 111 1.87 14.80 0.70
CA ARG A 111 3.04 15.51 0.17
C ARG A 111 4.33 14.77 0.51
N ASN A 112 4.37 14.14 1.68
CA ASN A 112 5.51 13.38 2.17
C ASN A 112 5.34 11.91 1.78
N ALA A 113 5.89 11.52 0.64
CA ALA A 113 5.72 10.19 0.07
C ALA A 113 6.16 9.06 1.02
N LYS A 114 5.49 7.91 0.94
CA LYS A 114 5.87 6.67 1.62
C LYS A 114 5.80 5.54 0.61
N TRP A 115 6.95 4.93 0.32
CA TRP A 115 7.10 3.87 -0.67
C TRP A 115 7.67 2.62 -0.01
N ALA A 116 7.09 1.46 -0.31
CA ALA A 116 7.52 0.19 0.25
C ALA A 116 8.24 -0.67 -0.79
N PHE A 117 9.22 -1.41 -0.35
CA PHE A 117 10.05 -2.31 -1.16
C PHE A 117 10.21 -3.65 -0.46
N ALA A 118 10.09 -4.75 -1.19
CA ALA A 118 10.38 -6.08 -0.70
C ALA A 118 11.90 -6.27 -0.45
N SER A 119 12.74 -5.57 -1.22
CA SER A 119 14.19 -5.66 -1.18
C SER A 119 14.80 -4.35 -0.67
N LYS A 120 15.64 -4.45 0.36
CA LYS A 120 16.43 -3.32 0.85
C LYS A 120 17.35 -2.74 -0.23
N ALA A 121 17.87 -3.59 -1.11
CA ALA A 121 18.73 -3.14 -2.23
C ALA A 121 17.93 -2.27 -3.22
N ASP A 122 16.67 -2.64 -3.53
CA ASP A 122 15.80 -1.84 -4.38
C ASP A 122 15.43 -0.50 -3.73
N ALA A 123 15.18 -0.50 -2.40
CA ALA A 123 14.95 0.70 -1.64
C ALA A 123 16.15 1.65 -1.65
N GLU A 124 17.37 1.13 -1.45
CA GLU A 124 18.61 1.93 -1.51
C GLU A 124 18.84 2.53 -2.88
N LYS A 125 18.65 1.75 -3.95
CA LYS A 125 18.73 2.24 -5.33
C LYS A 125 17.73 3.38 -5.56
N PHE A 126 16.47 3.17 -5.16
CA PHE A 126 15.44 4.20 -5.27
C PHE A 126 15.82 5.48 -4.51
N ARG A 127 16.34 5.35 -3.27
CA ARG A 127 16.80 6.46 -2.45
C ARG A 127 17.92 7.26 -3.11
N GLN A 128 18.89 6.59 -3.73
CA GLN A 128 19.98 7.26 -4.44
C GLN A 128 19.48 8.12 -5.61
N GLU A 129 18.45 7.67 -6.32
CA GLU A 129 17.87 8.37 -7.48
C GLU A 129 16.86 9.47 -7.08
N ASN A 130 16.11 9.23 -6.01
CA ASN A 130 14.93 10.03 -5.68
C ASN A 130 14.99 10.71 -4.31
N ASP A 131 16.10 10.57 -3.57
CA ASP A 131 16.22 10.99 -2.18
C ASP A 131 15.23 10.27 -1.25
N GLY A 132 15.10 10.77 -0.04
CA GLY A 132 14.25 10.18 0.99
C GLY A 132 15.05 9.46 2.07
N ARG A 133 14.35 9.01 3.10
CA ARG A 133 14.92 8.32 4.27
C ARG A 133 14.43 6.89 4.32
N ILE A 134 15.35 5.93 4.49
CA ILE A 134 15.00 4.53 4.80
C ILE A 134 14.35 4.46 6.18
N ALA A 135 13.33 3.64 6.30
CA ALA A 135 12.53 3.48 7.49
C ALA A 135 11.94 2.06 7.60
N GLY A 136 11.43 1.71 8.76
CA GLY A 136 10.52 0.61 8.98
C GLY A 136 9.05 1.02 8.82
N PHE A 137 8.14 0.05 9.00
CA PHE A 137 6.70 0.28 8.91
C PHE A 137 6.21 1.25 9.99
N ASP A 138 6.62 1.07 11.24
CA ASP A 138 6.18 1.91 12.36
C ASP A 138 6.56 3.37 12.15
N GLU A 139 7.77 3.65 11.68
CA GLU A 139 8.21 5.01 11.37
C GLU A 139 7.43 5.61 10.18
N ALA A 140 7.09 4.78 9.17
CA ALA A 140 6.30 5.23 8.03
C ALA A 140 4.86 5.52 8.44
N LEU A 141 4.28 4.72 9.32
CA LEU A 141 2.93 4.91 9.88
C LEU A 141 2.89 6.14 10.79
N GLU A 142 3.87 6.30 11.68
CA GLU A 142 4.01 7.50 12.51
C GLU A 142 4.09 8.78 11.66
N ALA A 143 4.89 8.75 10.58
CA ALA A 143 4.97 9.86 9.66
C ALA A 143 3.63 10.10 8.94
N ALA A 144 2.86 9.06 8.61
CA ALA A 144 1.54 9.22 8.02
C ALA A 144 0.55 9.89 8.99
N TYR A 145 0.58 9.54 10.27
CA TYR A 145 -0.24 10.21 11.30
C TYR A 145 0.17 11.67 11.50
N LYS A 146 1.45 11.99 11.54
CA LYS A 146 1.95 13.37 11.66
C LYS A 146 1.49 14.24 10.47
N ASP A 147 1.52 13.67 9.27
CA ASP A 147 1.15 14.38 8.04
C ASP A 147 -0.37 14.50 7.84
N LEU A 148 -1.20 13.75 8.58
CA LEU A 148 -2.62 13.56 8.31
C LEU A 148 -3.42 14.87 8.23
N GLY A 149 -3.13 15.82 9.13
CA GLY A 149 -3.81 17.12 9.15
C GLY A 149 -3.55 17.94 7.89
N ASP A 150 -2.27 18.10 7.53
CA ASP A 150 -1.85 18.88 6.36
C ASP A 150 -2.27 18.19 5.05
N ASP A 151 -2.17 16.87 4.99
CA ASP A 151 -2.61 16.09 3.84
C ASP A 151 -4.13 16.23 3.62
N THR A 152 -4.90 16.14 4.70
CA THR A 152 -6.36 16.32 4.63
C THR A 152 -6.74 17.71 4.13
N LYS A 153 -6.06 18.76 4.59
CA LYS A 153 -6.24 20.14 4.11
C LYS A 153 -5.92 20.25 2.63
N MET A 154 -4.76 19.76 2.20
CA MET A 154 -4.33 19.73 0.80
C MET A 154 -5.35 19.01 -0.10
N ILE A 155 -5.84 17.84 0.32
CA ILE A 155 -6.80 17.04 -0.44
C ILE A 155 -8.11 17.80 -0.62
N ARG A 156 -8.62 18.44 0.44
CA ARG A 156 -9.84 19.27 0.37
C ARG A 156 -9.67 20.45 -0.59
N GLU A 157 -8.55 21.15 -0.55
CA GLU A 157 -8.23 22.25 -1.45
C GLU A 157 -8.19 21.80 -2.91
N ARG A 158 -7.50 20.68 -3.20
CA ARG A 158 -7.46 20.10 -4.56
C ARG A 158 -8.84 19.71 -5.08
N ARG A 159 -9.68 19.11 -4.23
CA ARG A 159 -11.07 18.76 -4.59
C ARG A 159 -11.90 20.01 -4.88
N LYS A 160 -11.79 21.05 -4.06
CA LYS A 160 -12.47 22.33 -4.27
C LYS A 160 -12.08 22.94 -5.63
N MET A 161 -10.78 23.04 -5.91
CA MET A 161 -10.29 23.59 -7.18
C MET A 161 -10.76 22.76 -8.39
N ARG A 162 -10.77 21.44 -8.30
CA ARG A 162 -11.26 20.56 -9.36
C ARG A 162 -12.75 20.79 -9.62
N ASN A 163 -13.56 20.89 -8.58
CA ASN A 163 -14.99 21.12 -8.70
C ASN A 163 -15.28 22.50 -9.33
N MET A 164 -14.56 23.54 -8.95
CA MET A 164 -14.67 24.88 -9.57
C MET A 164 -14.38 24.82 -11.08
N LYS A 165 -13.27 24.18 -11.48
CA LYS A 165 -12.92 24.01 -12.90
C LYS A 165 -13.94 23.19 -13.70
N MET A 166 -14.63 22.25 -13.05
CA MET A 166 -15.71 21.51 -13.72
C MET A 166 -16.98 22.35 -13.89
N MET A 167 -17.28 23.23 -12.94
CA MET A 167 -18.42 24.15 -13.04
C MET A 167 -18.21 25.21 -14.13
N GLU A 168 -16.99 25.74 -14.27
CA GLU A 168 -16.62 26.70 -15.33
C GLU A 168 -16.68 26.10 -16.74
N LYS A 169 -16.55 24.76 -16.88
CA LYS A 169 -16.61 24.06 -18.17
C LYS A 169 -18.01 23.57 -18.55
N LYS A 170 -18.99 23.77 -17.69
CA LYS A 170 -20.36 23.40 -17.99
C LYS A 170 -20.99 24.56 -18.83
N PRO A 171 -21.42 24.29 -20.11
CA PRO A 171 -22.02 25.30 -20.98
C PRO A 171 -23.33 25.83 -20.42
#